data_2a2ad51d2fceddba5ab62a1e797aa1f7
#
_entry.id   2a2ad51d2fceddba5ab62a1e797aa1f7
#
_cell.length_a   1.000
_cell.length_b   1.000
_cell.length_c   1.000
_cell.angle_alpha   90.00
_cell.angle_beta   90.00
_cell.angle_gamma   90.00
#
_symmetry.space_group_name_H-M   'P 1'
#
loop_
_entity.id
_entity.type
_entity.pdbx_description
1 polymer ?
#
loop_
_entity_poly.entity_id
_entity_poly.type
_entity_poly.pdbx_seq_one_letter_code
_entity_poly.pdbx_strand_id
1 'polypeptide(L)'
;SITFPNHWSLITGLYPSHHGLIDNFFYDYNKKKAYAMSNRENAEDGTWYGGIPLWSLAEKQNVISASLQWVGSASDAGGMRPTYYYHYHEKFSPSEKVNKVVNWLKLPEDRRPHFISLYFPEVDGAGHHFGPDAKETEKAVHLVDDAIGELVQKVNDLGLKNVNFIFVSDHGMIQVDGGNPLEIPEILVDKNRFDYFNSQTLLRVYVKNPDEVKTVFKELTANRT
;
A
#
# COMPACT_ATOMS: atom_id res chain seq x y z
N SER A 1 5.58 -1.96 9.15
CA SER A 1 4.63 -1.96 8.02
C SER A 1 5.21 -1.17 6.85
N ILE A 2 4.79 -1.50 5.66
CA ILE A 2 5.23 -0.89 4.41
C ILE A 2 4.03 -0.72 3.47
N THR A 3 4.15 0.13 2.47
CA THR A 3 3.06 0.67 1.67
C THR A 3 2.10 -0.40 1.13
N PHE A 4 2.54 -1.31 0.27
CA PHE A 4 1.64 -2.24 -0.43
C PHE A 4 0.93 -3.21 0.51
N PRO A 5 1.63 -3.94 1.41
CA PRO A 5 0.97 -4.80 2.38
C PRO A 5 -0.04 -4.08 3.25
N ASN A 6 0.29 -2.87 3.73
CA ASN A 6 -0.60 -2.18 4.66
C ASN A 6 -1.81 -1.55 3.98
N HIS A 7 -1.65 -0.97 2.78
CA HIS A 7 -2.79 -0.54 1.96
C HIS A 7 -3.77 -1.68 1.71
N TRP A 8 -3.23 -2.89 1.41
CA TRP A 8 -4.07 -4.05 1.16
C TRP A 8 -4.74 -4.57 2.42
N SER A 9 -4.04 -4.51 3.57
CA SER A 9 -4.64 -4.82 4.87
C SER A 9 -5.77 -3.85 5.22
N LEU A 10 -5.58 -2.55 5.02
CA LEU A 10 -6.60 -1.53 5.29
C LEU A 10 -7.88 -1.74 4.47
N ILE A 11 -7.73 -2.11 3.19
CA ILE A 11 -8.86 -2.22 2.27
C ILE A 11 -9.56 -3.59 2.31
N THR A 12 -8.94 -4.61 2.92
CA THR A 12 -9.50 -5.97 3.02
C THR A 12 -9.83 -6.40 4.44
N GLY A 13 -9.26 -5.75 5.46
CA GLY A 13 -9.34 -6.19 6.84
C GLY A 13 -8.50 -7.43 7.16
N LEU A 14 -7.61 -7.86 6.26
CA LEU A 14 -6.78 -9.06 6.42
C LEU A 14 -5.35 -8.70 6.78
N TYR A 15 -4.66 -9.59 7.50
CA TYR A 15 -3.22 -9.49 7.70
C TYR A 15 -2.44 -9.96 6.45
N PRO A 16 -1.19 -9.49 6.24
CA PRO A 16 -0.34 -9.93 5.13
C PRO A 16 -0.20 -11.44 4.99
N SER A 17 -0.16 -12.18 6.10
CA SER A 17 -0.14 -13.65 6.11
C SER A 17 -1.40 -14.30 5.52
N HIS A 18 -2.52 -13.58 5.47
CA HIS A 18 -3.78 -14.08 4.92
C HIS A 18 -4.03 -13.59 3.51
N HIS A 19 -3.66 -12.35 3.18
CA HIS A 19 -3.86 -11.84 1.83
C HIS A 19 -2.68 -12.05 0.89
N GLY A 20 -1.53 -12.50 1.40
CA GLY A 20 -0.38 -12.93 0.60
C GLY A 20 0.54 -11.80 0.08
N LEU A 21 0.13 -10.54 0.14
CA LEU A 21 0.96 -9.41 -0.23
C LEU A 21 1.84 -9.02 0.98
N ILE A 22 3.03 -9.59 1.05
CA ILE A 22 3.87 -9.55 2.26
C ILE A 22 4.93 -8.46 2.25
N ASP A 23 5.23 -7.89 1.08
CA ASP A 23 6.18 -6.78 0.91
C ASP A 23 5.90 -5.98 -0.38
N ASN A 24 6.60 -4.87 -0.54
CA ASN A 24 6.75 -4.14 -1.80
C ASN A 24 7.58 -4.92 -2.83
N PHE A 25 8.46 -5.80 -2.36
CA PHE A 25 9.25 -6.73 -3.18
C PHE A 25 9.42 -8.08 -2.45
N PHE A 26 9.02 -9.17 -3.08
CA PHE A 26 9.19 -10.55 -2.53
C PHE A 26 9.16 -11.59 -3.64
N TYR A 27 9.63 -12.81 -3.31
CA TYR A 27 9.53 -13.96 -4.19
C TYR A 27 8.46 -14.92 -3.66
N ASP A 28 7.57 -15.38 -4.55
CA ASP A 28 6.57 -16.41 -4.24
C ASP A 28 7.02 -17.75 -4.82
N TYR A 29 7.34 -18.71 -3.95
CA TYR A 29 7.81 -20.04 -4.35
C TYR A 29 6.73 -20.87 -5.02
N ASN A 30 5.45 -20.67 -4.70
CA ASN A 30 4.36 -21.39 -5.35
C ASN A 30 4.17 -20.89 -6.79
N LYS A 31 4.22 -19.59 -6.98
CA LYS A 31 4.16 -18.95 -8.30
C LYS A 31 5.49 -19.05 -9.06
N LYS A 32 6.61 -19.30 -8.39
CA LYS A 32 7.98 -19.26 -8.93
C LYS A 32 8.28 -17.91 -9.61
N LYS A 33 7.77 -16.83 -9.04
CA LYS A 33 7.87 -15.46 -9.57
C LYS A 33 8.18 -14.47 -8.45
N ALA A 34 8.87 -13.38 -8.83
CA ALA A 34 9.04 -12.23 -7.97
C ALA A 34 7.89 -11.24 -8.19
N TYR A 35 7.39 -10.70 -7.08
CA TYR A 35 6.55 -9.52 -7.06
C TYR A 35 7.42 -8.28 -6.85
N ALA A 36 7.14 -7.20 -7.56
CA ALA A 36 7.74 -5.89 -7.32
C ALA A 36 6.69 -4.80 -7.55
N MET A 37 6.51 -3.92 -6.58
CA MET A 37 5.54 -2.82 -6.69
C MET A 37 5.84 -1.85 -7.85
N SER A 38 7.11 -1.74 -8.24
CA SER A 38 7.56 -0.92 -9.38
C SER A 38 7.24 -1.55 -10.74
N ASN A 39 6.93 -2.84 -10.77
CA ASN A 39 6.51 -3.52 -11.99
C ASN A 39 4.99 -3.39 -12.13
N ARG A 40 4.57 -2.64 -13.15
CA ARG A 40 3.14 -2.38 -13.40
C ARG A 40 2.33 -3.66 -13.62
N GLU A 41 2.87 -4.63 -14.35
CA GLU A 41 2.20 -5.90 -14.60
C GLU A 41 1.93 -6.65 -13.30
N ASN A 42 2.89 -6.65 -12.37
CA ASN A 42 2.67 -7.25 -11.04
C ASN A 42 1.62 -6.48 -10.23
N ALA A 43 1.71 -5.15 -10.23
CA ALA A 43 0.80 -4.31 -9.44
C ALA A 43 -0.66 -4.36 -9.95
N GLU A 44 -0.87 -4.72 -11.21
CA GLU A 44 -2.18 -4.83 -11.85
C GLU A 44 -2.68 -6.28 -12.00
N ASP A 45 -1.87 -7.28 -11.64
CA ASP A 45 -2.25 -8.68 -11.64
C ASP A 45 -2.94 -9.06 -10.32
N GLY A 46 -4.27 -9.22 -10.36
CA GLY A 46 -5.09 -9.56 -9.19
C GLY A 46 -4.72 -10.87 -8.50
N THR A 47 -3.95 -11.75 -9.15
CA THR A 47 -3.53 -13.03 -8.55
C THR A 47 -2.52 -12.89 -7.43
N TRP A 48 -1.92 -11.71 -7.25
CA TRP A 48 -1.04 -11.40 -6.13
C TRP A 48 -1.78 -10.98 -4.85
N TYR A 49 -3.05 -10.67 -4.98
CA TYR A 49 -3.86 -10.00 -3.96
C TYR A 49 -4.96 -10.90 -3.44
N GLY A 50 -4.76 -11.55 -2.32
CA GLY A 50 -5.78 -12.36 -1.66
C GLY A 50 -6.82 -11.51 -0.91
N GLY A 51 -8.01 -12.08 -0.71
CA GLY A 51 -9.11 -11.38 -0.06
C GLY A 51 -9.97 -10.57 -1.03
N ILE A 52 -10.96 -9.87 -0.50
CA ILE A 52 -11.90 -9.04 -1.26
C ILE A 52 -11.77 -7.60 -0.78
N PRO A 53 -11.26 -6.66 -1.61
CA PRO A 53 -11.16 -5.26 -1.21
C PRO A 53 -12.53 -4.59 -1.17
N LEU A 54 -12.64 -3.53 -0.37
CA LEU A 54 -13.91 -2.82 -0.14
C LEU A 54 -14.60 -2.36 -1.44
N TRP A 55 -13.84 -1.92 -2.45
CA TRP A 55 -14.44 -1.56 -3.74
C TRP A 55 -15.10 -2.75 -4.44
N SER A 56 -14.44 -3.93 -4.46
CA SER A 56 -15.04 -5.13 -5.05
C SER A 56 -16.26 -5.60 -4.27
N LEU A 57 -16.25 -5.44 -2.94
CA LEU A 57 -17.42 -5.74 -2.11
C LEU A 57 -18.57 -4.77 -2.39
N ALA A 58 -18.27 -3.47 -2.57
CA ALA A 58 -19.25 -2.45 -2.94
C ALA A 58 -19.87 -2.78 -4.32
N GLU A 59 -19.05 -2.98 -5.34
CA GLU A 59 -19.50 -3.30 -6.70
C GLU A 59 -20.35 -4.59 -6.75
N LYS A 60 -19.99 -5.61 -5.99
CA LYS A 60 -20.80 -6.85 -5.86
C LYS A 60 -22.18 -6.61 -5.25
N GLN A 61 -22.36 -5.52 -4.55
CA GLN A 61 -23.64 -5.09 -3.97
C GLN A 61 -24.31 -3.97 -4.78
N ASN A 62 -23.87 -3.74 -6.02
CA ASN A 62 -24.35 -2.68 -6.91
C ASN A 62 -24.12 -1.26 -6.33
N VAL A 63 -23.11 -1.09 -5.51
CA VAL A 63 -22.65 0.20 -5.01
C VAL A 63 -21.45 0.64 -5.84
N ILE A 64 -21.63 1.67 -6.65
CA ILE A 64 -20.58 2.21 -7.52
C ILE A 64 -19.41 2.68 -6.66
N SER A 65 -18.21 2.26 -7.03
CA SER A 65 -16.98 2.63 -6.36
C SER A 65 -16.00 3.38 -7.27
N ALA A 66 -15.14 4.16 -6.65
CA ALA A 66 -14.04 4.83 -7.32
C ALA A 66 -12.73 4.67 -6.53
N SER A 67 -11.61 4.65 -7.24
CA SER A 67 -10.29 4.62 -6.60
C SER A 67 -9.29 5.49 -7.33
N LEU A 68 -8.65 6.37 -6.60
CA LEU A 68 -7.57 7.20 -7.12
C LEU A 68 -6.25 6.75 -6.52
N GLN A 69 -5.53 5.91 -7.30
CA GLN A 69 -4.18 5.46 -6.99
C GLN A 69 -4.04 4.58 -5.73
N TRP A 70 -5.12 4.04 -5.16
CA TRP A 70 -4.97 3.07 -4.09
C TRP A 70 -4.31 1.78 -4.60
N VAL A 71 -3.42 1.20 -3.81
CA VAL A 71 -2.71 -0.04 -4.15
C VAL A 71 -3.68 -1.14 -4.55
N GLY A 72 -3.43 -1.77 -5.70
CA GLY A 72 -4.21 -2.89 -6.21
C GLY A 72 -5.56 -2.51 -6.84
N SER A 73 -5.99 -1.25 -6.82
CA SER A 73 -7.30 -0.86 -7.36
C SER A 73 -7.41 -0.96 -8.89
N ALA A 74 -6.28 -0.96 -9.61
CA ALA A 74 -6.24 -1.20 -11.05
C ALA A 74 -6.20 -2.70 -11.41
N SER A 75 -6.13 -3.59 -10.42
CA SER A 75 -6.21 -5.04 -10.61
C SER A 75 -7.65 -5.55 -10.51
N ASP A 76 -7.90 -6.77 -10.95
CA ASP A 76 -9.17 -7.47 -10.80
C ASP A 76 -9.25 -8.31 -9.51
N ALA A 77 -8.43 -7.98 -8.52
CA ALA A 77 -8.44 -8.62 -7.22
C ALA A 77 -9.84 -8.58 -6.57
N GLY A 78 -10.23 -9.69 -5.97
CA GLY A 78 -11.58 -9.84 -5.44
C GLY A 78 -12.66 -10.03 -6.51
N GLY A 79 -12.28 -10.05 -7.80
CA GLY A 79 -13.12 -10.35 -8.96
C GLY A 79 -13.79 -9.12 -9.61
N MET A 80 -13.66 -7.94 -9.03
CA MET A 80 -14.19 -6.68 -9.62
C MET A 80 -13.27 -5.51 -9.33
N ARG A 81 -13.04 -4.67 -10.34
CA ARG A 81 -12.39 -3.37 -10.20
C ARG A 81 -13.40 -2.32 -9.74
N PRO A 82 -12.94 -1.18 -9.19
CA PRO A 82 -13.80 -0.01 -9.07
C PRO A 82 -14.34 0.40 -10.45
N THR A 83 -15.57 0.90 -10.51
CA THR A 83 -16.15 1.45 -11.74
C THR A 83 -15.30 2.58 -12.31
N TYR A 84 -14.74 3.44 -11.44
CA TYR A 84 -13.80 4.48 -11.82
C TYR A 84 -12.48 4.27 -11.09
N TYR A 85 -11.37 4.28 -11.83
CA TYR A 85 -10.05 4.20 -11.20
C TYR A 85 -8.96 4.88 -12.02
N TYR A 86 -7.86 5.22 -11.33
CA TYR A 86 -6.61 5.65 -11.94
C TYR A 86 -5.49 4.72 -11.47
N HIS A 87 -4.54 4.46 -12.37
CA HIS A 87 -3.43 3.57 -12.08
C HIS A 87 -2.50 4.18 -11.02
N TYR A 88 -1.93 3.34 -10.16
CA TYR A 88 -1.01 3.75 -9.10
C TYR A 88 0.16 4.59 -9.62
N HIS A 89 0.68 4.23 -10.79
CA HIS A 89 1.87 4.87 -11.39
C HIS A 89 1.57 6.19 -12.14
N GLU A 90 0.34 6.60 -12.26
CA GLU A 90 0.00 7.90 -12.83
C GLU A 90 0.43 9.03 -11.88
N LYS A 91 0.79 10.18 -12.43
CA LYS A 91 1.24 11.32 -11.64
C LYS A 91 0.18 12.42 -11.66
N PHE A 92 -0.31 12.76 -10.48
CA PHE A 92 -1.25 13.85 -10.26
C PHE A 92 -0.80 14.67 -9.06
N SER A 93 -0.89 15.99 -9.16
CA SER A 93 -0.75 16.85 -7.99
C SER A 93 -1.91 16.64 -7.00
N PRO A 94 -1.75 16.96 -5.71
CA PRO A 94 -2.83 16.86 -4.73
C PRO A 94 -4.12 17.56 -5.16
N SER A 95 -4.05 18.76 -5.72
CA SER A 95 -5.23 19.48 -6.21
C SER A 95 -5.89 18.81 -7.43
N GLU A 96 -5.12 18.22 -8.34
CA GLU A 96 -5.69 17.42 -9.44
C GLU A 96 -6.43 16.19 -8.89
N LYS A 97 -5.90 15.53 -7.87
CA LYS A 97 -6.56 14.40 -7.20
C LYS A 97 -7.89 14.83 -6.60
N VAL A 98 -7.90 15.95 -5.87
CA VAL A 98 -9.13 16.54 -5.31
C VAL A 98 -10.15 16.83 -6.40
N ASN A 99 -9.75 17.47 -7.50
CA ASN A 99 -10.64 17.78 -8.60
C ASN A 99 -11.23 16.53 -9.27
N LYS A 100 -10.46 15.44 -9.40
CA LYS A 100 -10.96 14.16 -9.93
C LYS A 100 -12.06 13.59 -9.02
N VAL A 101 -11.84 13.55 -7.71
CA VAL A 101 -12.85 13.07 -6.73
C VAL A 101 -14.11 13.94 -6.80
N VAL A 102 -13.97 15.26 -6.80
CA VAL A 102 -15.10 16.18 -6.90
C VAL A 102 -15.87 16.00 -8.22
N ASN A 103 -15.19 15.74 -9.33
CA ASN A 103 -15.83 15.45 -10.60
C ASN A 103 -16.64 14.15 -10.58
N TRP A 104 -16.15 13.10 -9.91
CA TRP A 104 -16.92 11.89 -9.71
C TRP A 104 -18.17 12.15 -8.86
N LEU A 105 -18.05 12.95 -7.80
CA LEU A 105 -19.17 13.29 -6.92
C LEU A 105 -20.22 14.20 -7.59
N LYS A 106 -19.87 14.93 -8.66
CA LYS A 106 -20.82 15.71 -9.49
C LYS A 106 -21.62 14.86 -10.47
N LEU A 107 -21.28 13.59 -10.66
CA LEU A 107 -22.06 12.71 -11.55
C LEU A 107 -23.50 12.56 -11.04
N PRO A 108 -24.45 12.30 -11.96
CA PRO A 108 -25.81 11.92 -11.57
C PRO A 108 -25.83 10.75 -10.62
N GLU A 109 -26.87 10.64 -9.78
CA GLU A 109 -27.00 9.66 -8.70
C GLU A 109 -26.75 8.21 -9.15
N ASP A 110 -27.27 7.86 -10.32
CA ASP A 110 -27.13 6.55 -10.93
C ASP A 110 -25.72 6.20 -11.43
N ARG A 111 -24.81 7.19 -11.43
CA ARG A 111 -23.40 7.02 -11.84
C ARG A 111 -22.42 7.52 -10.80
N ARG A 112 -22.90 8.13 -9.72
CA ARG A 112 -22.05 8.68 -8.66
C ARG A 112 -21.46 7.55 -7.83
N PRO A 113 -20.14 7.52 -7.58
CA PRO A 113 -19.57 6.55 -6.65
C PRO A 113 -19.98 6.89 -5.21
N HIS A 114 -20.32 5.84 -4.45
CA HIS A 114 -20.66 5.92 -3.03
C HIS A 114 -19.55 5.41 -2.12
N PHE A 115 -18.53 4.79 -2.68
CA PHE A 115 -17.27 4.47 -2.03
C PHE A 115 -16.11 5.04 -2.86
N ILE A 116 -15.23 5.81 -2.22
CA ILE A 116 -14.06 6.39 -2.90
C ILE A 116 -12.82 6.16 -2.03
N SER A 117 -11.78 5.58 -2.60
CA SER A 117 -10.45 5.53 -2.00
C SER A 117 -9.49 6.47 -2.73
N LEU A 118 -8.66 7.18 -1.97
CA LEU A 118 -7.71 8.17 -2.46
C LEU A 118 -6.39 8.03 -1.73
N TYR A 119 -5.27 8.12 -2.43
CA TYR A 119 -3.92 8.04 -1.86
C TYR A 119 -3.08 9.28 -2.17
N PHE A 120 -2.36 9.75 -1.15
CA PHE A 120 -1.39 10.84 -1.23
C PHE A 120 0.01 10.32 -0.86
N PRO A 121 0.93 10.10 -1.83
CA PRO A 121 2.29 9.62 -1.57
C PRO A 121 3.28 10.74 -1.22
N GLU A 122 2.88 12.00 -1.19
CA GLU A 122 3.75 13.16 -1.15
C GLU A 122 4.59 13.20 0.14
N VAL A 123 4.00 12.86 1.29
CA VAL A 123 4.69 12.84 2.59
C VAL A 123 5.71 11.71 2.64
N ASP A 124 5.33 10.51 2.18
CA ASP A 124 6.23 9.36 2.09
C ASP A 124 7.44 9.66 1.20
N GLY A 125 7.21 10.22 0.02
CA GLY A 125 8.27 10.61 -0.91
C GLY A 125 9.24 11.65 -0.31
N ALA A 126 8.73 12.66 0.39
CA ALA A 126 9.56 13.66 1.07
C ALA A 126 10.34 13.04 2.23
N GLY A 127 9.70 12.20 3.05
CA GLY A 127 10.33 11.51 4.17
C GLY A 127 11.48 10.60 3.73
N HIS A 128 11.31 9.87 2.64
CA HIS A 128 12.38 9.05 2.06
C HIS A 128 13.56 9.86 1.52
N HIS A 129 13.30 11.02 0.95
CA HIS A 129 14.33 11.81 0.30
C HIS A 129 15.09 12.74 1.26
N PHE A 130 14.39 13.34 2.21
CA PHE A 130 14.93 14.38 3.09
C PHE A 130 15.03 13.94 4.56
N GLY A 131 14.35 12.87 4.94
CA GLY A 131 14.20 12.41 6.33
C GLY A 131 12.90 12.89 6.99
N PRO A 132 12.43 12.19 8.04
CA PRO A 132 11.12 12.47 8.66
C PRO A 132 11.04 13.86 9.31
N ASP A 133 12.16 14.35 9.87
CA ASP A 133 12.21 15.63 10.62
C ASP A 133 12.62 16.82 9.75
N ALA A 134 12.73 16.63 8.42
CA ALA A 134 13.14 17.70 7.50
C ALA A 134 12.01 18.69 7.25
N LYS A 135 12.38 19.96 7.01
CA LYS A 135 11.43 21.02 6.63
C LYS A 135 10.67 20.72 5.33
N GLU A 136 11.30 19.98 4.42
CA GLU A 136 10.69 19.52 3.18
C GLU A 136 9.56 18.51 3.46
N THR A 137 9.75 17.64 4.44
CA THR A 137 8.72 16.69 4.87
C THR A 137 7.58 17.40 5.59
N GLU A 138 7.88 18.38 6.45
CA GLU A 138 6.87 19.26 7.05
C GLU A 138 6.02 19.97 5.99
N LYS A 139 6.67 20.54 4.95
CA LYS A 139 5.95 21.17 3.83
C LYS A 139 5.06 20.18 3.07
N ALA A 140 5.51 18.93 2.90
CA ALA A 140 4.69 17.90 2.27
C ALA A 140 3.47 17.54 3.11
N VAL A 141 3.59 17.54 4.44
CA VAL A 141 2.45 17.36 5.37
C VAL A 141 1.44 18.48 5.18
N HIS A 142 1.88 19.75 5.20
CA HIS A 142 0.98 20.89 4.98
C HIS A 142 0.32 20.84 3.59
N LEU A 143 1.06 20.47 2.55
CA LEU A 143 0.51 20.34 1.20
C LEU A 143 -0.63 19.29 1.13
N VAL A 144 -0.49 18.17 1.82
CA VAL A 144 -1.53 17.14 1.88
C VAL A 144 -2.69 17.59 2.76
N ASP A 145 -2.43 18.25 3.88
CA ASP A 145 -3.46 18.82 4.77
C ASP A 145 -4.31 19.86 4.05
N ASP A 146 -3.68 20.78 3.32
CA ASP A 146 -4.37 21.76 2.47
C ASP A 146 -5.25 21.09 1.43
N ALA A 147 -4.76 20.04 0.76
CA ALA A 147 -5.54 19.28 -0.22
C ALA A 147 -6.73 18.54 0.41
N ILE A 148 -6.58 18.02 1.62
CA ILE A 148 -7.67 17.42 2.41
C ILE A 148 -8.70 18.50 2.77
N GLY A 149 -8.26 19.65 3.24
CA GLY A 149 -9.12 20.79 3.53
C GLY A 149 -9.91 21.25 2.30
N GLU A 150 -9.23 21.36 1.14
CA GLU A 150 -9.86 21.67 -0.16
C GLU A 150 -10.91 20.62 -0.55
N LEU A 151 -10.60 19.33 -0.38
CA LEU A 151 -11.52 18.22 -0.67
C LEU A 151 -12.78 18.32 0.18
N VAL A 152 -12.62 18.44 1.50
CA VAL A 152 -13.75 18.53 2.46
C VAL A 152 -14.63 19.74 2.13
N GLN A 153 -14.02 20.91 1.88
CA GLN A 153 -14.78 22.13 1.53
C GLN A 153 -15.56 21.94 0.23
N LYS A 154 -14.91 21.46 -0.84
CA LYS A 154 -15.58 21.26 -2.14
C LYS A 154 -16.69 20.22 -2.06
N VAL A 155 -16.53 19.15 -1.27
CA VAL A 155 -17.60 18.16 -1.07
C VAL A 155 -18.78 18.74 -0.32
N ASN A 156 -18.53 19.56 0.70
CA ASN A 156 -19.59 20.29 1.42
C ASN A 156 -20.36 21.26 0.50
N ASP A 157 -19.64 21.96 -0.38
CA ASP A 157 -20.23 22.88 -1.35
C ASP A 157 -21.15 22.19 -2.37
N LEU A 158 -20.97 20.89 -2.61
CA LEU A 158 -21.88 20.10 -3.43
C LEU A 158 -23.24 19.84 -2.78
N GLY A 159 -23.38 20.12 -1.47
CA GLY A 159 -24.61 19.89 -0.72
C GLY A 159 -24.99 18.42 -0.56
N LEU A 160 -24.04 17.49 -0.76
CA LEU A 160 -24.24 16.06 -0.55
C LEU A 160 -24.46 15.79 0.94
N LYS A 161 -25.47 14.98 1.27
CA LYS A 161 -25.77 14.59 2.63
C LYS A 161 -25.13 13.25 2.96
N ASN A 162 -24.84 13.04 4.25
CA ASN A 162 -24.32 11.76 4.75
C ASN A 162 -22.97 11.32 4.15
N VAL A 163 -22.07 12.29 3.93
CA VAL A 163 -20.69 11.99 3.52
C VAL A 163 -19.84 11.73 4.76
N ASN A 164 -19.14 10.61 4.78
CA ASN A 164 -18.17 10.28 5.81
C ASN A 164 -16.76 10.36 5.23
N PHE A 165 -15.85 10.99 5.96
CA PHE A 165 -14.43 11.04 5.64
C PHE A 165 -13.66 10.16 6.63
N ILE A 166 -12.80 9.28 6.12
CA ILE A 166 -11.92 8.42 6.92
C ILE A 166 -10.50 8.70 6.47
N PHE A 167 -9.67 9.24 7.36
CA PHE A 167 -8.27 9.51 7.14
C PHE A 167 -7.43 8.48 7.88
N VAL A 168 -6.52 7.84 7.16
CA VAL A 168 -5.63 6.81 7.71
C VAL A 168 -4.22 7.01 7.18
N SER A 169 -3.22 6.70 8.00
CA SER A 169 -1.84 6.51 7.54
C SER A 169 -1.60 5.03 7.28
N ASP A 170 -0.89 4.72 6.21
CA ASP A 170 -0.46 3.35 5.92
C ASP A 170 0.74 2.93 6.78
N HIS A 171 1.64 3.82 7.12
CA HIS A 171 2.75 3.64 8.06
C HIS A 171 3.31 4.99 8.52
N GLY A 172 4.24 4.93 9.46
CA GLY A 172 5.05 6.07 9.85
C GLY A 172 6.40 6.08 9.12
N MET A 173 7.27 6.98 9.55
CA MET A 173 8.64 7.12 9.07
C MET A 173 9.56 7.34 10.27
N ILE A 174 10.74 6.72 10.24
CA ILE A 174 11.77 6.91 11.26
C ILE A 174 13.12 7.12 10.58
N GLN A 175 13.95 7.99 11.17
CA GLN A 175 15.33 8.15 10.73
C GLN A 175 16.12 6.88 11.05
N VAL A 176 16.85 6.38 10.05
CA VAL A 176 17.75 5.23 10.19
C VAL A 176 19.21 5.69 10.06
N ASP A 177 20.10 5.01 10.75
CA ASP A 177 21.56 5.21 10.60
C ASP A 177 22.06 4.36 9.42
N GLY A 178 22.07 4.95 8.24
CA GLY A 178 22.58 4.29 7.03
C GLY A 178 24.11 4.10 7.00
N GLY A 179 24.84 4.77 7.91
CA GLY A 179 26.31 4.65 8.04
C GLY A 179 26.74 3.39 8.80
N ASN A 180 25.87 2.84 9.64
CA ASN A 180 26.12 1.66 10.47
C ASN A 180 25.03 0.61 10.27
N PRO A 181 24.93 -0.03 9.09
CA PRO A 181 23.93 -1.05 8.85
C PRO A 181 24.22 -2.30 9.69
N LEU A 182 23.16 -2.96 10.16
CA LEU A 182 23.29 -4.26 10.80
C LEU A 182 23.81 -5.30 9.79
N GLU A 183 24.76 -6.11 10.23
CA GLU A 183 25.29 -7.20 9.42
C GLU A 183 24.23 -8.30 9.21
N ILE A 184 24.28 -8.92 8.03
CA ILE A 184 23.45 -10.09 7.76
C ILE A 184 24.00 -11.26 8.58
N PRO A 185 23.16 -11.97 9.37
CA PRO A 185 23.60 -13.10 10.18
C PRO A 185 24.37 -14.15 9.37
N GLU A 186 25.53 -14.57 9.85
CA GLU A 186 26.41 -15.53 9.16
C GLU A 186 25.71 -16.84 8.78
N ILE A 187 24.75 -17.31 9.60
CA ILE A 187 23.97 -18.50 9.32
C ILE A 187 23.28 -18.45 7.93
N LEU A 188 22.97 -17.27 7.43
CA LEU A 188 22.29 -17.06 6.14
C LEU A 188 23.22 -17.18 4.93
N VAL A 189 24.53 -17.34 5.15
CA VAL A 189 25.51 -17.59 4.09
C VAL A 189 25.31 -18.98 3.44
N ASP A 190 24.76 -19.94 4.19
CA ASP A 190 24.49 -21.28 3.67
C ASP A 190 23.28 -21.29 2.70
N LYS A 191 23.59 -21.09 1.43
CA LYS A 191 22.58 -21.10 0.34
C LYS A 191 21.93 -22.46 0.10
N ASN A 192 22.42 -23.55 0.69
CA ASN A 192 21.74 -24.84 0.62
C ASN A 192 20.53 -24.90 1.57
N ARG A 193 20.57 -24.12 2.67
CA ARG A 193 19.52 -24.07 3.66
C ARG A 193 18.56 -22.87 3.44
N PHE A 194 19.07 -21.74 2.94
CA PHE A 194 18.34 -20.48 2.90
C PHE A 194 18.46 -19.76 1.56
N ASP A 195 17.38 -19.08 1.19
CA ASP A 195 17.43 -17.88 0.37
C ASP A 195 16.99 -16.71 1.23
N TYR A 196 17.53 -15.53 1.01
CA TYR A 196 17.07 -14.34 1.72
C TYR A 196 16.97 -13.13 0.79
N PHE A 197 16.05 -12.23 1.14
CA PHE A 197 15.89 -10.95 0.49
C PHE A 197 15.98 -9.85 1.53
N ASN A 198 16.92 -8.93 1.33
CA ASN A 198 17.10 -7.76 2.17
C ASN A 198 16.42 -6.56 1.50
N SER A 199 15.36 -6.05 2.13
CA SER A 199 14.67 -4.82 1.75
C SER A 199 15.00 -3.68 2.73
N GLN A 200 16.28 -3.50 3.04
CA GLN A 200 16.83 -2.48 3.94
C GLN A 200 16.41 -2.70 5.42
N THR A 201 15.19 -2.38 5.79
CA THR A 201 14.69 -2.49 7.17
C THR A 201 14.04 -3.84 7.49
N LEU A 202 13.89 -4.71 6.50
CA LEU A 202 13.27 -6.00 6.66
C LEU A 202 14.06 -7.09 5.91
N LEU A 203 14.54 -8.08 6.66
CA LEU A 203 15.21 -9.25 6.14
C LEU A 203 14.24 -10.43 6.08
N ARG A 204 13.94 -10.93 4.88
CA ARG A 204 13.13 -12.14 4.69
C ARG A 204 14.02 -13.32 4.46
N VAL A 205 13.79 -14.36 5.23
CA VAL A 205 14.52 -15.63 5.13
C VAL A 205 13.56 -16.71 4.67
N TYR A 206 13.90 -17.34 3.57
CA TYR A 206 13.20 -18.48 3.02
C TYR A 206 13.99 -19.76 3.36
N VAL A 207 13.44 -20.55 4.26
CA VAL A 207 14.04 -21.82 4.69
C VAL A 207 13.63 -22.90 3.70
N LYS A 208 14.61 -23.56 3.04
CA LYS A 208 14.35 -24.56 1.99
C LYS A 208 13.70 -25.83 2.52
N ASN A 209 14.02 -26.20 3.78
CA ASN A 209 13.35 -27.28 4.47
C ASN A 209 12.29 -26.69 5.44
N PRO A 210 10.98 -26.83 5.18
CA PRO A 210 9.93 -26.30 6.04
C PRO A 210 10.00 -26.77 7.50
N ASP A 211 10.53 -27.94 7.76
CA ASP A 211 10.65 -28.50 9.12
C ASP A 211 11.67 -27.74 9.98
N GLU A 212 12.61 -27.04 9.34
CA GLU A 212 13.63 -26.23 10.02
C GLU A 212 13.18 -24.82 10.37
N VAL A 213 12.05 -24.32 9.88
CA VAL A 213 11.60 -22.92 10.06
C VAL A 213 11.63 -22.49 11.53
N LYS A 214 11.09 -23.32 12.44
CA LYS A 214 11.05 -23.00 13.88
C LYS A 214 12.44 -22.97 14.50
N THR A 215 13.34 -23.86 14.08
CA THR A 215 14.72 -23.91 14.55
C THR A 215 15.50 -22.71 14.08
N VAL A 216 15.43 -22.40 12.78
CA VAL A 216 16.06 -21.21 12.18
C VAL A 216 15.55 -19.91 12.82
N PHE A 217 14.24 -19.79 13.05
CA PHE A 217 13.70 -18.65 13.76
C PHE A 217 14.29 -18.47 15.16
N LYS A 218 14.46 -19.55 15.91
CA LYS A 218 15.12 -19.52 17.23
C LYS A 218 16.59 -19.12 17.13
N GLU A 219 17.33 -19.69 16.17
CA GLU A 219 18.73 -19.36 15.93
C GLU A 219 18.92 -17.87 15.60
N LEU A 220 18.09 -17.32 14.70
CA LEU A 220 18.14 -15.92 14.31
C LEU A 220 17.68 -14.95 15.43
N THR A 221 16.84 -15.39 16.35
CA THR A 221 16.34 -14.56 17.45
C THR A 221 17.17 -14.68 18.73
N ALA A 222 17.98 -15.73 18.88
CA ALA A 222 18.83 -15.96 20.06
C ALA A 222 20.01 -14.95 20.15
N ASN A 223 20.47 -14.42 19.02
CA ASN A 223 21.59 -13.49 18.92
C ASN A 223 21.17 -12.02 18.88
N ARG A 224 20.06 -11.67 19.54
CA ARG A 224 19.69 -10.27 19.77
C ARG A 224 20.51 -9.74 20.96
N THR A 225 21.72 -9.26 20.67
CA THR A 225 22.46 -8.38 21.57
C THR A 225 22.40 -6.95 21.06
#